data_69200ac57e4137218a525d083ca694d0
#
_entry.id   69200ac57e4137218a525d083ca694d0
#
_cell.length_a   1.000
_cell.length_b   1.000
_cell.length_c   1.000
_cell.angle_alpha   90.00
_cell.angle_beta   90.00
_cell.angle_gamma   90.00
#
_symmetry.space_group_name_H-M   'P 1'
#
loop_
_entity.id
_entity.type
_entity.pdbx_description
1 polymer ?
#
loop_
_entity_poly.entity_id
_entity_poly.type
_entity_poly.pdbx_seq_one_letter_code
_entity_poly.pdbx_strand_id
1 'polypeptide(L)'
;MALPTGTNYGQSVTKFAIASETKDWGSIADGDEAAEEVTVTGAQLGDFALASMSIDVADLVLSAAVTAANTVTVVAANNTGGAVDLDSGTLYVMVIPREVV
;
A
#
# COMPACT_ATOMS: atom_id res chain seq x y z
N MET A 1 -23.49 -13.88 12.40
CA MET A 1 -23.38 -13.67 11.83
C MET A 1 -23.64 -13.63 11.36
N ALA A 2 -23.63 -13.75 11.01
CA ALA A 2 -23.62 -13.71 10.47
C ALA A 2 -23.73 -13.61 9.92
N LEU A 3 -23.64 -13.88 9.84
CA LEU A 3 -23.70 -13.71 9.13
C LEU A 3 -24.58 -13.37 8.78
N PRO A 4 -24.76 -12.81 8.84
CA PRO A 4 -25.50 -12.41 8.70
C PRO A 4 -26.21 -12.53 8.04
N THR A 5 -26.59 -12.56 7.97
CA THR A 5 -26.91 -12.60 7.35
C THR A 5 -26.68 -12.70 6.57
N GLY A 6 -26.85 -13.44 6.68
CA GLY A 6 -26.18 -13.50 5.68
C GLY A 6 -25.52 -12.69 5.21
N THR A 7 -25.56 -12.45 5.78
CA THR A 7 -25.13 -11.63 5.53
C THR A 7 -24.28 -11.16 4.89
N ASN A 8 -24.17 -11.02 4.82
CA ASN A 8 -23.36 -9.97 4.28
C ASN A 8 -21.90 -10.10 4.58
N TYR A 9 -21.57 -11.10 5.26
CA TYR A 9 -20.20 -11.40 5.62
C TYR A 9 -19.35 -11.58 4.34
N GLY A 10 -19.88 -12.33 3.39
CA GLY A 10 -19.17 -12.53 2.13
C GLY A 10 -19.01 -11.23 1.35
N GLN A 11 -19.99 -10.35 1.44
CA GLN A 11 -19.90 -9.06 0.74
C GLN A 11 -18.81 -8.18 1.32
N SER A 12 -18.60 -8.19 2.62
CA SER A 12 -17.54 -7.42 3.24
C SER A 12 -16.18 -7.88 2.74
N VAL A 13 -15.97 -9.18 2.63
CA VAL A 13 -14.72 -9.74 2.16
C VAL A 13 -14.45 -9.34 0.71
N THR A 14 -15.49 -9.20 -0.11
CA THR A 14 -15.31 -8.85 -1.52
C THR A 14 -14.99 -7.39 -1.73
N LYS A 15 -14.95 -6.59 -0.69
CA LYS A 15 -14.66 -5.15 -0.81
C LYS A 15 -13.17 -4.84 -0.76
N PHE A 16 -12.31 -5.82 -0.62
CA PHE A 16 -10.88 -5.58 -0.69
C PHE A 16 -10.55 -5.01 -2.06
N ALA A 17 -9.76 -3.93 -2.10
CA ALA A 17 -9.35 -3.29 -3.33
C ALA A 17 -7.84 -3.46 -3.51
N ILE A 18 -7.44 -3.78 -4.73
CA ILE A 18 -6.04 -4.03 -5.07
C ILE A 18 -5.70 -3.19 -6.28
N ALA A 19 -4.54 -2.55 -6.27
CA ALA A 19 -4.01 -1.82 -7.40
C ALA A 19 -2.53 -2.13 -7.57
N SER A 20 -2.02 -1.93 -8.76
CA SER A 20 -0.59 -2.10 -9.01
C SER A 20 -0.14 -1.11 -10.08
N GLU A 21 1.14 -0.77 -10.03
CA GLU A 21 1.76 0.08 -11.04
C GLU A 21 3.25 -0.21 -11.09
N THR A 22 3.88 0.12 -12.22
CA THR A 22 5.33 0.08 -12.34
C THR A 22 5.92 1.22 -11.53
N LYS A 23 6.94 0.93 -10.73
CA LYS A 23 7.58 1.95 -9.91
C LYS A 23 9.09 1.77 -9.89
N ASP A 24 9.78 2.84 -10.23
CA ASP A 24 11.21 3.00 -10.02
C ASP A 24 11.38 4.11 -8.98
N TRP A 25 11.86 3.74 -7.79
CA TRP A 25 11.98 4.70 -6.69
C TRP A 25 13.13 5.69 -6.88
N GLY A 26 14.10 5.36 -7.77
CA GLY A 26 15.32 6.13 -7.87
C GLY A 26 16.19 5.94 -6.65
N SER A 27 17.24 6.74 -6.53
CA SER A 27 18.17 6.67 -5.41
C SER A 27 17.57 7.39 -4.20
N ILE A 28 17.52 6.70 -3.07
CA ILE A 28 17.05 7.27 -1.81
C ILE A 28 18.24 7.33 -0.87
N ALA A 29 18.61 8.52 -0.43
CA ALA A 29 19.73 8.70 0.49
C ALA A 29 19.41 8.15 1.86
N ASP A 30 20.44 7.74 2.60
CA ASP A 30 20.26 7.31 3.98
C ASP A 30 19.61 8.43 4.79
N GLY A 31 18.60 8.06 5.57
CA GLY A 31 17.84 9.02 6.38
C GLY A 31 16.75 9.75 5.62
N ASP A 32 16.60 9.47 4.33
CA ASP A 32 15.59 10.11 3.50
C ASP A 32 14.47 9.13 3.16
N GLU A 33 13.47 9.61 2.45
CA GLU A 33 12.34 8.79 2.05
C GLU A 33 11.79 9.28 0.72
N ALA A 34 11.05 8.41 0.04
CA ALA A 34 10.35 8.76 -1.19
C ALA A 34 8.90 8.31 -1.05
N ALA A 35 7.99 9.03 -1.66
CA ALA A 35 6.57 8.74 -1.58
C ALA A 35 5.98 8.59 -2.97
N GLU A 36 4.95 7.74 -3.07
CA GLU A 36 4.20 7.53 -4.30
C GLU A 36 2.73 7.46 -3.96
N GLU A 37 1.91 8.22 -4.69
CA GLU A 37 0.45 8.15 -4.55
C GLU A 37 -0.09 7.18 -5.58
N VAL A 38 -0.91 6.23 -5.13
CA VAL A 38 -1.53 5.23 -5.98
C VAL A 38 -3.04 5.40 -5.89
N THR A 39 -3.71 5.44 -7.03
CA THR A 39 -5.16 5.49 -7.05
C THR A 39 -5.71 4.10 -6.76
N VAL A 40 -6.53 4.00 -5.71
CA VAL A 40 -7.23 2.77 -5.35
C VAL A 40 -8.70 3.13 -5.17
N THR A 41 -9.49 2.86 -6.19
CA THR A 41 -10.90 3.25 -6.21
C THR A 41 -11.64 2.63 -5.04
N GLY A 42 -12.35 3.45 -4.30
CA GLY A 42 -13.13 3.03 -3.14
C GLY A 42 -12.42 3.18 -1.80
N ALA A 43 -11.13 3.49 -1.80
CA ALA A 43 -10.39 3.68 -0.55
C ALA A 43 -10.90 4.92 0.18
N GLN A 44 -11.00 4.82 1.49
CA GLN A 44 -11.46 5.92 2.36
C GLN A 44 -10.50 6.06 3.54
N LEU A 45 -10.41 7.27 4.05
CA LEU A 45 -9.63 7.53 5.26
C LEU A 45 -10.08 6.58 6.38
N GLY A 46 -9.11 5.98 7.06
CA GLY A 46 -9.36 5.01 8.12
C GLY A 46 -9.30 3.57 7.67
N ASP A 47 -9.34 3.31 6.38
CA ASP A 47 -9.15 1.95 5.87
C ASP A 47 -7.69 1.54 6.05
N PHE A 48 -7.46 0.22 6.12
CA PHE A 48 -6.11 -0.32 6.22
C PHE A 48 -5.49 -0.39 4.83
N ALA A 49 -4.20 -0.12 4.74
CA ALA A 49 -3.48 -0.22 3.47
C ALA A 49 -2.17 -0.97 3.66
N LEU A 50 -1.84 -1.79 2.67
CA LEU A 50 -0.61 -2.58 2.62
C LEU A 50 0.05 -2.33 1.28
N ALA A 51 1.38 -2.37 1.26
CA ALA A 51 2.14 -2.23 0.03
C ALA A 51 3.26 -3.25 -0.03
N SER A 52 3.58 -3.69 -1.22
CA SER A 52 4.72 -4.57 -1.46
C SER A 52 5.28 -4.31 -2.86
N MET A 53 6.52 -4.76 -3.07
CA MET A 53 7.17 -4.67 -4.37
C MET A 53 7.41 -6.07 -4.92
N SER A 54 7.45 -6.18 -6.24
CA SER A 54 7.76 -7.44 -6.92
C SER A 54 9.24 -7.83 -6.79
N ILE A 55 10.07 -6.95 -6.24
CA ILE A 55 11.51 -7.18 -6.06
C ILE A 55 11.86 -6.97 -4.59
N ASP A 56 13.04 -7.44 -4.20
CA ASP A 56 13.57 -7.20 -2.87
C ASP A 56 13.78 -5.68 -2.68
N VAL A 57 13.30 -5.15 -1.59
CA VAL A 57 13.40 -3.71 -1.31
C VAL A 57 14.69 -3.33 -0.57
N ALA A 58 15.62 -4.29 -0.39
CA ALA A 58 16.97 -4.03 0.14
C ALA A 58 16.95 -3.28 1.48
N ASP A 59 16.09 -3.74 2.39
CA ASP A 59 15.93 -3.20 3.74
C ASP A 59 15.31 -1.81 3.80
N LEU A 60 14.80 -1.27 2.70
CA LEU A 60 13.92 -0.11 2.78
C LEU A 60 12.64 -0.49 3.52
N VAL A 61 12.09 0.46 4.26
CA VAL A 61 10.80 0.26 4.94
C VAL A 61 9.69 0.79 4.06
N LEU A 62 8.80 -0.11 3.61
CA LEU A 62 7.60 0.31 2.89
C LEU A 62 6.46 0.46 3.88
N SER A 63 5.75 1.57 3.79
CA SER A 63 4.52 1.78 4.53
C SER A 63 3.47 2.33 3.60
N ALA A 64 2.20 2.14 3.95
CA ALA A 64 1.10 2.61 3.14
C ALA A 64 -0.01 3.12 4.04
N ALA A 65 -0.67 4.18 3.59
CA ALA A 65 -1.82 4.73 4.29
C ALA A 65 -2.77 5.34 3.27
N VAL A 66 -4.06 5.25 3.54
CA VAL A 66 -5.05 5.99 2.76
C VAL A 66 -4.97 7.45 3.21
N THR A 67 -4.62 8.34 2.30
CA THR A 67 -4.40 9.75 2.62
C THR A 67 -5.50 10.66 2.10
N ALA A 68 -6.34 10.14 1.22
CA ALA A 68 -7.52 10.86 0.71
C ALA A 68 -8.44 9.82 0.09
N ALA A 69 -9.64 10.23 -0.27
CA ALA A 69 -10.57 9.35 -0.98
C ALA A 69 -9.89 8.81 -2.24
N ASN A 70 -9.95 7.51 -2.45
CA ASN A 70 -9.39 6.80 -3.60
C ASN A 70 -7.86 6.91 -3.72
N THR A 71 -7.16 7.35 -2.67
CA THR A 71 -5.73 7.60 -2.75
C THR A 71 -5.00 6.90 -1.61
N VAL A 72 -3.99 6.11 -1.96
CA VAL A 72 -3.06 5.52 -1.00
C VAL A 72 -1.69 6.11 -1.25
N THR A 73 -1.06 6.61 -0.20
CA THR A 73 0.34 7.06 -0.26
C THR A 73 1.23 5.94 0.27
N VAL A 74 2.18 5.53 -0.55
CA VAL A 74 3.18 4.54 -0.17
C VAL A 74 4.50 5.28 0.05
N VAL A 75 5.15 5.02 1.16
CA VAL A 75 6.43 5.65 1.51
C VAL A 75 7.49 4.57 1.57
N ALA A 76 8.62 4.81 0.91
CA ALA A 76 9.81 3.98 1.03
C ALA A 76 10.84 4.79 1.81
N ALA A 77 11.17 4.34 3.01
CA ALA A 77 12.08 5.05 3.91
C ALA A 77 13.40 4.31 4.00
N ASN A 78 14.50 5.05 3.98
CA ASN A 78 15.84 4.48 3.99
C ASN A 78 16.55 4.78 5.31
N ASN A 79 16.74 3.74 6.13
CA ASN A 79 17.52 3.81 7.37
C ASN A 79 18.63 2.77 7.35
N THR A 80 19.20 2.48 6.16
CA THR A 80 20.14 1.37 5.99
C THR A 80 21.59 1.77 6.25
N GLY A 81 21.90 3.05 6.33
CA GLY A 81 23.26 3.53 6.49
C GLY A 81 23.95 3.95 5.21
N GLY A 82 23.29 3.82 4.06
CA GLY A 82 23.81 4.23 2.76
C GLY A 82 22.68 4.42 1.77
N ALA A 83 22.97 5.03 0.65
CA ALA A 83 21.97 5.25 -0.40
C ALA A 83 21.52 3.91 -0.98
N VAL A 84 20.25 3.81 -1.32
CA VAL A 84 19.67 2.61 -1.95
C VAL A 84 18.95 3.04 -3.23
N ASP A 85 19.25 2.37 -4.32
CA ASP A 85 18.66 2.63 -5.63
C ASP A 85 18.13 1.29 -6.17
N LEU A 86 16.85 1.03 -5.95
CA LEU A 86 16.23 -0.20 -6.43
C LEU A 86 16.00 -0.13 -7.93
N ASP A 87 16.06 -1.28 -8.57
CA ASP A 87 15.61 -1.42 -9.95
C ASP A 87 14.11 -1.16 -10.03
N SER A 88 13.62 -0.91 -11.23
CA SER A 88 12.19 -0.81 -11.49
C SER A 88 11.50 -2.14 -11.19
N GLY A 89 10.33 -2.08 -10.61
CA GLY A 89 9.51 -3.25 -10.31
C GLY A 89 8.05 -2.87 -10.30
N THR A 90 7.22 -3.82 -9.89
CA THR A 90 5.80 -3.57 -9.72
C THR A 90 5.51 -3.27 -8.26
N LEU A 91 4.83 -2.16 -8.02
CA LEU A 91 4.33 -1.79 -6.71
C LEU A 91 2.90 -2.30 -6.59
N TYR A 92 2.63 -3.12 -5.57
CA TYR A 92 1.30 -3.64 -5.28
C TYR A 92 0.75 -2.94 -4.06
N VAL A 93 -0.53 -2.57 -4.10
CA VAL A 93 -1.22 -1.91 -2.99
C VAL A 93 -2.54 -2.62 -2.75
N MET A 94 -2.85 -2.90 -1.49
CA MET A 94 -4.13 -3.48 -1.09
C MET A 94 -4.76 -2.59 -0.04
N VAL A 95 -6.06 -2.37 -0.15
CA VAL A 95 -6.85 -1.64 0.84
C VAL A 95 -7.89 -2.60 1.42
N ILE A 96 -7.94 -2.67 2.74
CA ILE A 96 -8.92 -3.46 3.48
C ILE A 96 -9.86 -2.48 4.17
N PRO A 97 -11.15 -2.46 3.82
CA PRO A 97 -12.09 -1.56 4.47
C PRO A 97 -12.14 -1.82 5.97
N ARG A 98 -12.07 -0.75 6.76
CA ARG A 98 -12.11 -0.89 8.23
C ARG A 98 -13.42 -1.53 8.70
N GLU A 99 -14.45 -1.45 7.89
CA GLU A 99 -15.76 -2.02 8.21
C GLU A 99 -15.79 -3.55 8.18
N VAL A 100 -14.75 -4.15 7.57
CA VAL A 100 -14.63 -5.61 7.52
C VAL A 100 -14.23 -6.17 8.88
N VAL A 101 -13.53 -5.37 9.66
CA VAL A 101 -13.06 -5.75 10.99
C VAL A 101 -13.85 -5.03 12.09
#